data_27fb5c45e5dec3d61dbcb748361e4eb2
#
_entry.id   27fb5c45e5dec3d61dbcb748361e4eb2
#
_cell.length_a   1.000
_cell.length_b   1.000
_cell.length_c   1.000
_cell.angle_alpha   90.00
_cell.angle_beta   90.00
_cell.angle_gamma   90.00
#
_symmetry.space_group_name_H-M   'P 1'
#
loop_
_entity.id
_entity.type
_entity.pdbx_description
1 polymer ?
#
loop_
_entity_poly.entity_id
_entity_poly.type
_entity_poly.pdbx_seq_one_letter_code
_entity_poly.pdbx_strand_id
1 'polypeptide(L)'
;TNTGKAPFVNGSVEGFVKSNTAFKTPIHFEGRVKYFFSGYNRNDLIVNGNIRYALKNYLSIKAYVLYSLTEPGYTQQYFTVKNGAGWNNNFGKQNQLTAGGTVYSPKIGVGAEVYNTILQNFIYYNNDAKPQQLSSALNVFVVHAYNRFAIKGFHLDNDVWFQKASGTDVIRLPLFVS
;
A
#
# COMPACT_ATOMS: atom_id res chain seq x y z
N THR A 1 20.02 29.59 20.22
CA THR A 1 18.58 29.40 20.43
C THR A 1 18.27 27.92 20.28
N ASN A 2 18.02 27.29 21.41
CA ASN A 2 17.75 25.86 21.52
C ASN A 2 16.32 25.63 21.04
N THR A 3 16.15 25.28 19.78
CA THR A 3 14.85 24.79 19.27
C THR A 3 14.67 23.40 19.85
N GLY A 4 13.99 23.35 20.98
CA GLY A 4 13.62 22.12 21.65
C GLY A 4 12.85 21.21 20.68
N LYS A 5 13.54 20.19 20.14
CA LYS A 5 12.89 19.09 19.43
C LYS A 5 12.02 18.38 20.44
N ALA A 6 10.71 18.61 20.41
CA ALA A 6 9.79 17.74 21.09
C ALA A 6 10.05 16.31 20.58
N PRO A 7 10.29 15.32 21.44
CA PRO A 7 10.48 13.95 20.98
C PRO A 7 9.22 13.53 20.23
N PHE A 8 9.39 12.98 19.01
CA PHE A 8 8.28 12.41 18.22
C PHE A 8 7.79 11.12 18.89
N VAL A 9 7.03 11.26 19.97
CA VAL A 9 6.41 10.13 20.63
C VAL A 9 4.99 9.99 20.09
N ASN A 10 4.73 8.91 19.37
CA ASN A 10 3.41 8.58 18.87
C ASN A 10 2.76 7.54 19.78
N GLY A 11 1.53 7.82 20.22
CA GLY A 11 0.68 6.85 20.88
C GLY A 11 -0.30 6.23 19.89
N SER A 12 -0.44 4.92 19.88
CA SER A 12 -1.40 4.21 19.01
C SER A 12 -2.04 3.05 19.74
N VAL A 13 -3.24 2.67 19.26
CA VAL A 13 -3.96 1.47 19.65
C VAL A 13 -4.20 0.64 18.38
N GLU A 14 -4.08 -0.68 18.51
CA GLU A 14 -4.31 -1.62 17.44
C GLU A 14 -5.26 -2.72 17.89
N GLY A 15 -6.27 -3.01 17.06
CA GLY A 15 -7.17 -4.13 17.22
C GLY A 15 -7.10 -5.05 16.00
N PHE A 16 -7.24 -6.35 16.21
CA PHE A 16 -7.29 -7.30 15.11
C PHE A 16 -8.31 -8.40 15.37
N VAL A 17 -8.83 -8.96 14.30
CA VAL A 17 -9.69 -10.13 14.28
C VAL A 17 -9.19 -11.08 13.18
N LYS A 18 -9.20 -12.38 13.47
CA LYS A 18 -8.87 -13.40 12.47
C LYS A 18 -9.72 -14.64 12.69
N SER A 19 -9.98 -15.37 11.61
CA SER A 19 -10.63 -16.67 11.69
C SER A 19 -9.74 -17.66 12.44
N ASN A 20 -10.35 -18.49 13.29
CA ASN A 20 -9.62 -19.57 13.97
C ASN A 20 -9.45 -20.75 13.00
N THR A 21 -8.23 -21.27 12.86
CA THR A 21 -7.90 -22.45 12.06
C THR A 21 -8.50 -23.76 12.63
N ALA A 22 -8.99 -23.74 13.89
CA ALA A 22 -9.71 -24.87 14.48
C ALA A 22 -11.06 -25.16 13.78
N PHE A 23 -11.65 -24.14 13.15
CA PHE A 23 -12.81 -24.38 12.27
C PHE A 23 -12.30 -24.91 10.93
N LYS A 24 -12.64 -26.15 10.59
CA LYS A 24 -12.30 -26.82 9.32
C LYS A 24 -13.05 -26.18 8.12
N THR A 25 -13.18 -24.86 8.10
CA THR A 25 -13.81 -24.15 7.00
C THR A 25 -12.75 -23.77 5.96
N PRO A 26 -13.09 -23.80 4.66
CA PRO A 26 -12.19 -23.36 3.61
C PRO A 26 -12.04 -21.83 3.57
N ILE A 27 -12.78 -21.10 4.41
CA ILE A 27 -12.80 -19.63 4.46
C ILE A 27 -11.97 -19.14 5.64
N HIS A 28 -11.05 -18.27 5.35
CA HIS A 28 -10.22 -17.57 6.34
C HIS A 28 -10.37 -16.06 6.14
N PHE A 29 -10.47 -15.32 7.23
CA PHE A 29 -10.52 -13.87 7.19
C PHE A 29 -9.58 -13.28 8.24
N GLU A 30 -9.09 -12.09 7.96
CA GLU A 30 -8.31 -11.28 8.87
C GLU A 30 -8.69 -9.80 8.69
N GLY A 31 -8.80 -9.09 9.81
CA GLY A 31 -9.00 -7.66 9.85
C GLY A 31 -8.11 -7.03 10.90
N ARG A 32 -7.58 -5.84 10.62
CA ARG A 32 -6.73 -5.07 11.53
C ARG A 32 -7.06 -3.60 11.41
N VAL A 33 -7.14 -2.92 12.54
CA VAL A 33 -7.33 -1.48 12.63
C VAL A 33 -6.29 -0.91 13.57
N LYS A 34 -5.58 0.12 13.13
CA LYS A 34 -4.63 0.87 13.96
C LYS A 34 -4.96 2.35 13.91
N TYR A 35 -5.10 2.96 15.08
CA TYR A 35 -5.38 4.37 15.24
C TYR A 35 -4.33 5.06 16.11
N PHE A 36 -3.84 6.20 15.67
CA PHE A 36 -2.88 7.02 16.39
C PHE A 36 -3.61 8.16 17.11
N PHE A 37 -3.59 8.14 18.44
CA PHE A 37 -4.30 9.13 19.26
C PHE A 37 -3.41 10.29 19.72
N SER A 38 -2.08 10.18 19.60
CA SER A 38 -1.16 11.24 20.01
C SER A 38 0.11 11.29 19.16
N GLY A 39 0.86 12.38 19.27
CA GLY A 39 2.12 12.60 18.58
C GLY A 39 1.96 13.19 17.19
N TYR A 40 3.01 13.11 16.37
CA TYR A 40 3.05 13.61 15.01
C TYR A 40 1.96 12.97 14.13
N ASN A 41 1.76 11.67 14.30
CA ASN A 41 0.78 10.88 13.54
C ASN A 41 -0.63 10.93 14.15
N ARG A 42 -0.94 11.88 15.03
CA ARG A 42 -2.28 11.97 15.65
C ARG A 42 -3.37 11.98 14.58
N ASN A 43 -4.43 11.19 14.83
CA ASN A 43 -5.55 10.95 13.91
C ASN A 43 -5.15 10.21 12.62
N ASP A 44 -3.99 9.54 12.56
CA ASP A 44 -3.73 8.57 11.53
C ASP A 44 -4.55 7.30 11.77
N LEU A 45 -5.05 6.72 10.69
CA LEU A 45 -5.85 5.52 10.69
C LEU A 45 -5.35 4.55 9.62
N ILE A 46 -5.13 3.30 10.00
CA ILE A 46 -4.75 2.23 9.06
C ILE A 46 -5.72 1.07 9.27
N VAL A 47 -6.37 0.65 8.20
CA VAL A 47 -7.31 -0.47 8.18
C VAL A 47 -6.90 -1.48 7.13
N ASN A 48 -6.77 -2.74 7.51
CA ASN A 48 -6.50 -3.85 6.61
C ASN A 48 -7.57 -4.91 6.80
N GLY A 49 -8.10 -5.45 5.71
CA GLY A 49 -9.04 -6.55 5.74
C GLY A 49 -8.79 -7.50 4.59
N ASN A 50 -8.89 -8.79 4.83
CA ASN A 50 -8.86 -9.79 3.78
C ASN A 50 -9.75 -10.98 4.11
N ILE A 51 -10.24 -11.62 3.05
CA ILE A 51 -10.93 -12.90 3.09
C ILE A 51 -10.30 -13.82 2.05
N ARG A 52 -10.03 -15.05 2.43
CA ARG A 52 -9.46 -16.08 1.57
C ARG A 52 -10.31 -17.33 1.61
N TYR A 53 -10.63 -17.85 0.45
CA TYR A 53 -11.18 -19.18 0.24
C TYR A 53 -10.10 -20.08 -0.32
N ALA A 54 -9.89 -21.26 0.27
CA ALA A 54 -8.88 -22.21 -0.17
C ALA A 54 -9.51 -23.60 -0.37
N LEU A 55 -9.48 -24.09 -1.60
CA LEU A 55 -9.95 -25.42 -1.98
C LEU A 55 -8.73 -26.35 -2.11
N LYS A 56 -8.30 -26.93 -0.98
CA LYS A 56 -7.12 -27.81 -0.90
C LYS A 56 -5.93 -27.22 -1.70
N ASN A 57 -5.33 -28.04 -2.57
CA ASN A 57 -4.19 -27.64 -3.44
C ASN A 57 -4.63 -27.19 -4.84
N TYR A 58 -5.93 -27.01 -5.09
CA TYR A 58 -6.42 -26.68 -6.43
C TYR A 58 -6.57 -25.19 -6.66
N LEU A 59 -7.14 -24.49 -5.69
CA LEU A 59 -7.53 -23.10 -5.88
C LEU A 59 -7.47 -22.32 -4.56
N SER A 60 -6.90 -21.14 -4.61
CA SER A 60 -6.97 -20.13 -3.55
C SER A 60 -7.48 -18.82 -4.16
N ILE A 61 -8.53 -18.27 -3.59
CA ILE A 61 -9.09 -16.97 -3.96
C ILE A 61 -8.98 -16.07 -2.73
N LYS A 62 -8.47 -14.87 -2.90
CA LYS A 62 -8.36 -13.87 -1.84
C LYS A 62 -8.95 -12.56 -2.34
N ALA A 63 -9.76 -11.90 -1.53
CA ALA A 63 -10.11 -10.50 -1.69
C ALA A 63 -9.55 -9.71 -0.51
N TYR A 64 -9.16 -8.46 -0.74
CA TYR A 64 -8.60 -7.61 0.30
C TYR A 64 -8.92 -6.14 0.08
N VAL A 65 -8.89 -5.40 1.18
CA VAL A 65 -8.97 -3.96 1.22
C VAL A 65 -7.93 -3.41 2.18
N LEU A 66 -7.27 -2.34 1.77
CA LEU A 66 -6.31 -1.57 2.56
C LEU A 66 -6.75 -0.11 2.54
N TYR A 67 -6.90 0.49 3.69
CA TYR A 67 -7.19 1.91 3.83
C TYR A 67 -6.16 2.54 4.75
N SER A 68 -5.63 3.69 4.36
CA SER A 68 -4.79 4.49 5.24
C SER A 68 -5.07 5.98 5.09
N LEU A 69 -5.17 6.65 6.22
CA LEU A 69 -5.13 8.10 6.35
C LEU A 69 -3.93 8.42 7.21
N THR A 70 -2.89 9.03 6.63
CA THR A 70 -1.60 9.18 7.30
C THR A 70 -1.03 10.57 7.13
N GLU A 71 -0.39 11.07 8.17
CA GLU A 71 0.40 12.28 8.10
C GLU A 71 1.55 12.11 7.10
N PRO A 72 1.89 13.13 6.28
CA PRO A 72 3.07 13.10 5.43
C PRO A 72 4.35 12.83 6.23
N GLY A 73 5.35 12.26 5.61
CA GLY A 73 6.65 12.09 6.25
C GLY A 73 7.22 13.42 6.73
N TYR A 74 7.84 13.44 7.91
CA TYR A 74 8.37 14.69 8.48
C TYR A 74 9.31 15.42 7.54
N THR A 75 10.16 14.69 6.80
CA THR A 75 11.08 15.26 5.81
C THR A 75 10.38 15.82 4.57
N GLN A 76 9.16 15.38 4.28
CA GLN A 76 8.34 15.96 3.21
C GLN A 76 7.70 17.29 3.65
N GLN A 77 7.39 17.42 4.95
CA GLN A 77 6.87 18.65 5.54
C GLN A 77 7.97 19.67 5.80
N TYR A 78 9.07 19.22 6.40
CA TYR A 78 10.13 20.11 6.84
C TYR A 78 11.51 19.55 6.54
N PHE A 79 12.33 20.35 5.87
CA PHE A 79 13.73 20.05 5.60
C PHE A 79 14.53 21.34 5.51
N THR A 80 15.67 21.40 6.16
CA THR A 80 16.61 22.55 6.12
C THR A 80 18.04 22.06 6.12
N VAL A 81 18.87 22.62 5.24
CA VAL A 81 20.32 22.43 5.24
C VAL A 81 21.04 23.71 5.65
N LYS A 82 22.29 23.57 6.10
CA LYS A 82 23.08 24.62 6.69
C LYS A 82 23.20 25.91 5.84
N ASN A 83 23.06 25.80 4.52
CA ASN A 83 23.18 26.92 3.58
C ASN A 83 21.82 27.55 3.20
N GLY A 84 20.76 27.32 3.96
CA GLY A 84 19.44 27.92 3.76
C GLY A 84 18.59 27.28 2.68
N ALA A 85 19.08 26.26 1.98
CA ALA A 85 18.23 25.46 1.09
C ALA A 85 17.32 24.54 1.91
N GLY A 86 16.07 24.39 1.46
CA GLY A 86 15.12 23.53 2.15
C GLY A 86 13.67 23.87 1.79
N TRP A 87 12.74 23.29 2.54
CA TRP A 87 11.33 23.58 2.44
C TRP A 87 10.63 23.49 3.80
N ASN A 88 9.52 24.21 3.89
CA ASN A 88 8.62 24.17 5.03
C ASN A 88 7.19 24.14 4.44
N ASN A 89 6.66 22.94 4.29
CA ASN A 89 5.36 22.68 3.67
C ASN A 89 4.28 22.48 4.74
N ASN A 90 3.04 22.71 4.35
CA ASN A 90 1.86 22.41 5.17
C ASN A 90 0.94 21.47 4.37
N PHE A 91 1.43 20.27 4.08
CA PHE A 91 0.68 19.26 3.35
C PHE A 91 -0.41 18.64 4.24
N GLY A 92 -1.56 18.38 3.64
CA GLY A 92 -2.61 17.62 4.28
C GLY A 92 -2.30 16.11 4.34
N LYS A 93 -3.04 15.39 5.18
CA LYS A 93 -2.92 13.93 5.30
C LYS A 93 -3.13 13.24 3.95
N GLN A 94 -2.29 12.26 3.69
CA GLN A 94 -2.43 11.38 2.53
C GLN A 94 -3.49 10.33 2.82
N ASN A 95 -4.41 10.13 1.87
CA ASN A 95 -5.44 9.11 1.93
C ASN A 95 -5.19 8.08 0.82
N GLN A 96 -5.14 6.82 1.18
CA GLN A 96 -4.99 5.70 0.25
C GLN A 96 -6.07 4.66 0.50
N LEU A 97 -6.73 4.25 -0.57
CA LEU A 97 -7.64 3.12 -0.59
C LEU A 97 -7.19 2.15 -1.68
N THR A 98 -6.85 0.93 -1.30
CA THR A 98 -6.55 -0.16 -2.23
C THR A 98 -7.57 -1.28 -2.03
N ALA A 99 -8.19 -1.72 -3.11
CA ALA A 99 -9.06 -2.91 -3.11
C ALA A 99 -8.60 -3.84 -4.23
N GLY A 100 -8.54 -5.13 -3.94
CA GLY A 100 -8.05 -6.10 -4.91
C GLY A 100 -8.40 -7.54 -4.57
N GLY A 101 -7.99 -8.42 -5.48
CA GLY A 101 -8.16 -9.84 -5.30
C GLY A 101 -7.12 -10.65 -6.05
N THR A 102 -6.86 -11.84 -5.54
CA THR A 102 -5.93 -12.81 -6.14
C THR A 102 -6.64 -14.13 -6.38
N VAL A 103 -6.27 -14.77 -7.47
CA VAL A 103 -6.62 -16.17 -7.77
C VAL A 103 -5.31 -16.91 -8.00
N TYR A 104 -5.12 -18.01 -7.31
CA TYR A 104 -3.91 -18.82 -7.43
C TYR A 104 -4.24 -20.31 -7.41
N SER A 105 -3.64 -21.07 -8.32
CA SER A 105 -3.70 -22.52 -8.31
C SER A 105 -2.35 -23.12 -7.88
N PRO A 106 -2.25 -23.65 -6.64
CA PRO A 106 -1.01 -24.28 -6.17
C PRO A 106 -0.60 -25.49 -7.01
N LYS A 107 -1.59 -26.20 -7.57
CA LYS A 107 -1.37 -27.43 -8.36
C LYS A 107 -0.56 -27.18 -9.65
N ILE A 108 -0.82 -26.06 -10.31
CA ILE A 108 -0.20 -25.70 -11.59
C ILE A 108 0.76 -24.52 -11.46
N GLY A 109 0.89 -23.93 -10.26
CA GLY A 109 1.79 -22.81 -10.01
C GLY A 109 1.44 -21.52 -10.75
N VAL A 110 0.16 -21.29 -11.10
CA VAL A 110 -0.30 -20.12 -11.84
C VAL A 110 -1.18 -19.26 -10.97
N GLY A 111 -1.01 -17.96 -11.05
CA GLY A 111 -1.82 -16.98 -10.34
C GLY A 111 -2.01 -15.68 -11.10
N ALA A 112 -3.03 -14.95 -10.68
CA ALA A 112 -3.30 -13.60 -11.12
C ALA A 112 -3.80 -12.75 -9.95
N GLU A 113 -3.45 -11.48 -9.96
CA GLU A 113 -3.90 -10.47 -9.02
C GLU A 113 -4.41 -9.26 -9.79
N VAL A 114 -5.49 -8.67 -9.32
CA VAL A 114 -6.03 -7.41 -9.83
C VAL A 114 -6.31 -6.51 -8.65
N TYR A 115 -5.85 -5.28 -8.71
CA TYR A 115 -6.20 -4.29 -7.70
C TYR A 115 -6.27 -2.88 -8.26
N ASN A 116 -6.99 -2.05 -7.53
CA ASN A 116 -7.07 -0.63 -7.79
C ASN A 116 -6.70 0.15 -6.54
N THR A 117 -5.86 1.16 -6.69
CA THR A 117 -5.44 2.07 -5.62
C THR A 117 -5.85 3.49 -5.96
N ILE A 118 -6.58 4.14 -5.06
CA ILE A 118 -6.91 5.55 -5.11
C ILE A 118 -6.07 6.27 -4.07
N LEU A 119 -5.29 7.26 -4.51
CA LEU A 119 -4.42 8.09 -3.68
C LEU A 119 -4.91 9.53 -3.74
N GLN A 120 -5.26 10.11 -2.59
CA GLN A 120 -5.56 11.53 -2.46
C GLN A 120 -4.45 12.21 -1.67
N ASN A 121 -4.16 13.46 -2.03
CA ASN A 121 -3.08 14.22 -1.40
C ASN A 121 -1.71 13.53 -1.53
N PHE A 122 -1.50 12.81 -2.62
CA PHE A 122 -0.25 12.09 -2.89
C PHE A 122 0.90 13.09 -3.00
N ILE A 123 2.02 12.80 -2.32
CA ILE A 123 3.20 13.65 -2.35
C ILE A 123 4.23 13.05 -3.30
N TYR A 124 4.70 13.86 -4.22
CA TYR A 124 5.75 13.53 -5.18
C TYR A 124 6.86 14.58 -5.16
N TYR A 125 8.02 14.26 -5.70
CA TYR A 125 9.11 15.21 -5.86
C TYR A 125 9.13 15.73 -7.29
N ASN A 126 9.15 17.07 -7.43
CA ASN A 126 9.25 17.71 -8.74
C ASN A 126 10.68 17.65 -9.30
N ASN A 127 10.91 18.25 -10.45
CA ASN A 127 12.22 18.28 -11.14
C ASN A 127 13.33 18.98 -10.31
N ASP A 128 12.96 19.83 -9.37
CA ASP A 128 13.88 20.50 -8.44
C ASP A 128 14.13 19.67 -7.16
N ALA A 129 13.70 18.41 -7.14
CA ALA A 129 13.71 17.53 -5.98
C ALA A 129 12.97 18.09 -4.75
N LYS A 130 11.98 18.96 -4.95
CA LYS A 130 11.13 19.51 -3.89
C LYS A 130 9.82 18.74 -3.80
N PRO A 131 9.34 18.40 -2.58
CA PRO A 131 8.09 17.72 -2.42
C PRO A 131 6.91 18.64 -2.78
N GLN A 132 5.94 18.08 -3.47
CA GLN A 132 4.68 18.70 -3.84
C GLN A 132 3.53 17.74 -3.58
N GLN A 133 2.36 18.26 -3.25
CA GLN A 133 1.16 17.48 -3.01
C GLN A 133 0.19 17.64 -4.17
N LEU A 134 -0.31 16.51 -4.70
CA LEU A 134 -1.34 16.52 -5.74
C LEU A 134 -2.65 17.05 -5.17
N SER A 135 -3.30 17.94 -5.93
CA SER A 135 -4.65 18.43 -5.64
C SER A 135 -5.75 17.49 -6.16
N SER A 136 -5.42 16.63 -7.12
CA SER A 136 -6.32 15.64 -7.71
C SER A 136 -6.05 14.24 -7.18
N ALA A 137 -7.06 13.36 -7.21
CA ALA A 137 -6.86 11.96 -6.88
C ALA A 137 -6.08 11.25 -8.00
N LEU A 138 -5.05 10.50 -7.61
CA LEU A 138 -4.33 9.58 -8.48
C LEU A 138 -4.97 8.20 -8.35
N ASN A 139 -5.37 7.61 -9.46
CA ASN A 139 -5.91 6.27 -9.53
C ASN A 139 -4.91 5.36 -10.25
N VAL A 140 -4.54 4.24 -9.63
CA VAL A 140 -3.60 3.25 -10.16
C VAL A 140 -4.28 1.90 -10.22
N PHE A 141 -4.54 1.43 -11.43
CA PHE A 141 -5.06 0.10 -11.71
C PHE A 141 -3.92 -0.84 -12.07
N VAL A 142 -3.89 -2.03 -11.50
CA VAL A 142 -2.83 -3.03 -11.73
C VAL A 142 -3.43 -4.40 -11.97
N VAL A 143 -2.88 -5.10 -12.96
CA VAL A 143 -3.07 -6.54 -13.20
C VAL A 143 -1.70 -7.19 -13.16
N HIS A 144 -1.55 -8.21 -12.35
CA HIS A 144 -0.34 -9.01 -12.22
C HIS A 144 -0.67 -10.46 -12.52
N ALA A 145 0.03 -11.07 -13.45
CA ALA A 145 -0.05 -12.50 -13.74
C ALA A 145 1.32 -13.15 -13.51
N TYR A 146 1.31 -14.32 -12.91
CA TYR A 146 2.56 -15.01 -12.60
C TYR A 146 2.43 -16.52 -12.72
N ASN A 147 3.55 -17.17 -12.99
CA ASN A 147 3.66 -18.61 -12.89
C ASN A 147 4.96 -19.01 -12.19
N ARG A 148 4.92 -20.21 -11.58
CA ARG A 148 6.05 -20.81 -10.87
C ARG A 148 6.04 -22.29 -11.12
N PHE A 149 6.83 -22.72 -12.09
CA PHE A 149 6.95 -24.13 -12.48
C PHE A 149 8.25 -24.73 -11.97
N ALA A 150 8.13 -25.98 -11.48
CA ALA A 150 9.29 -26.80 -11.15
C ALA A 150 9.09 -28.20 -11.75
N ILE A 151 9.91 -28.57 -12.73
CA ILE A 151 9.86 -29.88 -13.39
C ILE A 151 11.28 -30.47 -13.47
N LYS A 152 11.53 -31.61 -12.82
CA LYS A 152 12.78 -32.38 -12.90
C LYS A 152 14.06 -31.52 -12.78
N GLY A 153 14.08 -30.59 -11.79
CA GLY A 153 15.23 -29.71 -11.56
C GLY A 153 15.27 -28.44 -12.41
N PHE A 154 14.32 -28.26 -13.32
CA PHE A 154 14.10 -27.00 -14.04
C PHE A 154 13.07 -26.15 -13.30
N HIS A 155 13.41 -24.89 -13.02
CA HIS A 155 12.53 -23.91 -12.41
C HIS A 155 12.29 -22.77 -13.39
N LEU A 156 11.03 -22.41 -13.59
CA LEU A 156 10.61 -21.29 -14.44
C LEU A 156 9.65 -20.41 -13.66
N ASP A 157 10.10 -19.22 -13.33
CA ASP A 157 9.32 -18.18 -12.68
C ASP A 157 9.16 -17.01 -13.66
N ASN A 158 7.92 -16.61 -13.91
CA ASN A 158 7.60 -15.44 -14.71
C ASN A 158 6.59 -14.57 -13.97
N ASP A 159 6.80 -13.27 -14.05
CA ASP A 159 5.92 -12.24 -13.52
C ASP A 159 5.67 -11.19 -14.62
N VAL A 160 4.41 -10.89 -14.90
CA VAL A 160 4.00 -9.88 -15.89
C VAL A 160 3.06 -8.92 -15.22
N TRP A 161 3.39 -7.64 -15.30
CA TRP A 161 2.63 -6.56 -14.71
C TRP A 161 2.08 -5.64 -15.80
N PHE A 162 0.79 -5.39 -15.75
CA PHE A 162 0.15 -4.30 -16.47
C PHE A 162 -0.32 -3.28 -15.46
N GLN A 163 0.00 -2.00 -15.68
CA GLN A 163 -0.43 -0.92 -14.79
C GLN A 163 -0.86 0.31 -15.57
N LYS A 164 -1.85 1.01 -15.04
CA LYS A 164 -2.37 2.25 -15.62
C LYS A 164 -2.62 3.27 -14.53
N ALA A 165 -1.97 4.41 -14.61
CA ALA A 165 -2.25 5.58 -13.80
C ALA A 165 -3.26 6.49 -14.52
N SER A 166 -4.14 7.14 -13.76
CA SER A 166 -5.09 8.13 -14.23
C SER A 166 -5.44 9.14 -13.13
N GLY A 167 -6.02 10.28 -13.51
CA GLY A 167 -6.38 11.36 -12.56
C GLY A 167 -5.34 12.46 -12.46
N THR A 168 -4.15 12.30 -13.06
CA THR A 168 -3.11 13.33 -13.14
C THR A 168 -2.19 13.06 -14.32
N ASP A 169 -1.67 14.13 -14.91
CA ASP A 169 -0.63 14.06 -15.97
C ASP A 169 0.80 14.13 -15.41
N VAL A 170 0.94 14.41 -14.13
CA VAL A 170 2.24 14.59 -13.46
C VAL A 170 2.95 13.25 -13.27
N ILE A 171 2.18 12.18 -13.01
CA ILE A 171 2.72 10.85 -12.73
C ILE A 171 2.38 9.91 -13.87
N ARG A 172 3.42 9.41 -14.53
CA ARG A 172 3.31 8.43 -15.62
C ARG A 172 3.99 7.14 -15.20
N LEU A 173 3.26 6.05 -15.27
CA LEU A 173 3.79 4.71 -15.00
C LEU A 173 3.97 3.96 -16.32
N PRO A 174 5.01 3.11 -16.47
CA PRO A 174 5.11 2.22 -17.61
C PRO A 174 3.89 1.28 -17.63
N LEU A 175 3.35 0.98 -18.81
CA LEU A 175 2.17 0.12 -18.95
C LEU A 175 2.48 -1.35 -18.64
N PHE A 176 3.67 -1.81 -19.00
CA PHE A 176 4.13 -3.19 -18.77
C PHE A 176 5.48 -3.20 -18.05
N VAL A 177 5.61 -4.15 -17.13
CA VAL A 177 6.86 -4.48 -16.43
C VAL A 177 6.96 -5.99 -16.37
N SER A 178 8.10 -6.54 -16.68
CA SER A 178 8.37 -8.00 -16.62
C SER A 178 9.69 -8.27 -15.93
#